data_851685f90f89e6e04be922dc59bbed85
#
_entry.id   851685f90f89e6e04be922dc59bbed85
#
_cell.length_a   1.000
_cell.length_b   1.000
_cell.length_c   1.000
_cell.angle_alpha   90.00
_cell.angle_beta   90.00
_cell.angle_gamma   90.00
#
_symmetry.space_group_name_H-M   'P 1'
#
loop_
_entity.id
_entity.type
_entity.pdbx_description
1 polymer ?
#
loop_
_entity_poly.entity_id
_entity_poly.type
_entity_poly.pdbx_seq_one_letter_code
_entity_poly.pdbx_strand_id
1 'polypeptide(L)'
;IGLSSVTPAYLHKLGLIDNMPGQEADIPFLLRMALEKIAFLPFGYIVDKWRWQVFAGQTAPADYNSAWWELRTKYQGIASPGPRPPDAFDPGAKAHIAGSEPYMRYFLAIMYQFQFHRAACRVMGWQDPLHRCSIAGNREVGRRFQEMLRLGASKPWPEALATFTGERDLDASAIADNFAPLAGWLIKQNRNESCG
;
A
#
# COMPACT_ATOMS: atom_id res chain seq x y z
N ILE A 1 6.66 8.08 7.08
CA ILE A 1 7.97 8.69 6.77
C ILE A 1 8.32 8.46 5.30
N GLY A 2 8.32 7.21 4.80
CA GLY A 2 8.74 6.92 3.42
C GLY A 2 8.06 7.76 2.33
N LEU A 3 6.76 8.02 2.42
CA LEU A 3 6.05 8.87 1.45
C LEU A 3 6.55 10.32 1.47
N SER A 4 6.87 10.84 2.65
CA SER A 4 7.43 12.20 2.78
C SER A 4 8.86 12.31 2.25
N SER A 5 9.65 11.24 2.35
CA SER A 5 11.07 11.25 1.92
C SER A 5 11.27 11.23 0.42
N VAL A 6 10.23 10.95 -0.37
CA VAL A 6 10.27 11.01 -1.84
C VAL A 6 9.58 12.24 -2.41
N THR A 7 9.15 13.17 -1.56
CA THR A 7 8.54 14.43 -2.03
C THR A 7 9.59 15.34 -2.66
N PRO A 8 9.24 16.09 -3.72
CA PRO A 8 10.16 17.03 -4.35
C PRO A 8 10.79 18.03 -3.36
N ALA A 9 9.97 18.56 -2.44
CA ALA A 9 10.46 19.51 -1.43
C ALA A 9 11.54 18.93 -0.52
N TYR A 10 11.41 17.65 -0.13
CA TYR A 10 12.42 16.98 0.69
C TYR A 10 13.70 16.69 -0.12
N LEU A 11 13.56 16.19 -1.34
CA LEU A 11 14.70 15.87 -2.21
C LEU A 11 15.50 17.13 -2.56
N HIS A 12 14.83 18.24 -2.87
CA HIS A 12 15.46 19.53 -3.12
C HIS A 12 16.20 20.04 -1.87
N LYS A 13 15.57 19.94 -0.69
CA LYS A 13 16.21 20.33 0.58
C LYS A 13 17.50 19.55 0.87
N LEU A 14 17.59 18.30 0.40
CA LEU A 14 18.80 17.48 0.53
C LEU A 14 19.81 17.69 -0.60
N GLY A 15 19.54 18.52 -1.59
CA GLY A 15 20.39 18.72 -2.77
C GLY A 15 20.43 17.50 -3.71
N LEU A 16 19.41 16.64 -3.66
CA LEU A 16 19.29 15.47 -4.54
C LEU A 16 18.63 15.79 -5.88
N ILE A 17 17.95 16.92 -5.97
CA ILE A 17 17.43 17.53 -7.19
C ILE A 17 17.73 19.04 -7.17
N ASP A 18 18.11 19.60 -8.31
CA ASP A 18 18.46 21.01 -8.42
C ASP A 18 17.23 21.91 -8.55
N ASN A 19 16.20 21.43 -9.22
CA ASN A 19 14.97 22.17 -9.49
C ASN A 19 13.75 21.44 -8.94
N MET A 20 12.80 22.21 -8.40
CA MET A 20 11.50 21.69 -7.99
C MET A 20 10.65 21.38 -9.23
N PRO A 21 10.21 20.11 -9.43
CA PRO A 21 9.33 19.77 -10.54
C PRO A 21 7.98 20.47 -10.38
N GLY A 22 7.43 20.94 -11.49
CA GLY A 22 6.09 21.50 -11.56
C GLY A 22 4.98 20.46 -11.41
N GLN A 23 3.73 20.90 -11.61
CA GLN A 23 2.57 20.02 -11.49
C GLN A 23 2.49 18.97 -12.61
N GLU A 24 3.16 19.21 -13.73
CA GLU A 24 3.25 18.27 -14.86
C GLU A 24 3.92 16.95 -14.47
N ALA A 25 4.75 16.95 -13.44
CA ALA A 25 5.41 15.75 -12.92
C ALA A 25 4.53 14.91 -11.98
N ASP A 26 3.40 15.43 -11.52
CA ASP A 26 2.57 14.75 -10.51
C ASP A 26 1.96 13.44 -11.03
N ILE A 27 1.42 13.46 -12.24
CA ILE A 27 0.74 12.28 -12.80
C ILE A 27 1.73 11.12 -13.06
N PRO A 28 2.88 11.33 -13.74
CA PRO A 28 3.89 10.27 -13.88
C PRO A 28 4.38 9.74 -12.53
N PHE A 29 4.62 10.61 -11.55
CA PHE A 29 5.03 10.20 -10.20
C PHE A 29 3.98 9.33 -9.50
N LEU A 30 2.72 9.79 -9.50
CA LEU A 30 1.62 9.06 -8.87
C LEU A 30 1.32 7.75 -9.60
N LEU A 31 1.41 7.71 -10.93
CA LEU A 31 1.22 6.49 -11.70
C LEU A 31 2.29 5.44 -11.35
N ARG A 32 3.55 5.84 -11.29
CA ARG A 32 4.64 4.96 -10.87
C ARG A 32 4.42 4.42 -9.46
N MET A 33 4.01 5.29 -8.54
CA MET A 33 3.71 4.89 -7.15
C MET A 33 2.50 3.94 -7.10
N ALA A 34 1.45 4.19 -7.89
CA ALA A 34 0.27 3.34 -7.95
C ALA A 34 0.59 1.94 -8.48
N LEU A 35 1.41 1.83 -9.55
CA LEU A 35 1.87 0.56 -10.09
C LEU A 35 2.66 -0.26 -9.05
N GLU A 36 3.37 0.40 -8.14
CA GLU A 36 4.08 -0.27 -7.05
C GLU A 36 3.15 -0.60 -5.86
N LYS A 37 2.39 0.38 -5.37
CA LYS A 37 1.66 0.25 -4.10
C LYS A 37 0.25 -0.32 -4.28
N ILE A 38 -0.52 0.20 -5.23
CA ILE A 38 -1.91 -0.23 -5.44
C ILE A 38 -1.95 -1.62 -6.10
N ALA A 39 -1.14 -1.85 -7.13
CA ALA A 39 -1.06 -3.14 -7.80
C ALA A 39 -0.59 -4.28 -6.88
N PHE A 40 0.17 -3.96 -5.83
CA PHE A 40 0.59 -4.94 -4.82
C PHE A 40 -0.55 -5.38 -3.90
N LEU A 41 -1.55 -4.54 -3.61
CA LEU A 41 -2.58 -4.82 -2.61
C LEU A 41 -3.33 -6.14 -2.84
N PRO A 42 -3.84 -6.44 -4.04
CA PRO A 42 -4.47 -7.73 -4.30
C PRO A 42 -3.53 -8.90 -4.04
N PHE A 43 -2.27 -8.80 -4.45
CA PHE A 43 -1.29 -9.85 -4.17
C PHE A 43 -1.05 -10.03 -2.67
N GLY A 44 -0.86 -8.92 -1.94
CA GLY A 44 -0.68 -8.94 -0.48
C GLY A 44 -1.85 -9.64 0.25
N TYR A 45 -3.06 -9.49 -0.28
CA TYR A 45 -4.26 -10.12 0.25
C TYR A 45 -4.35 -11.61 -0.06
N ILE A 46 -4.15 -12.02 -1.34
CA ILE A 46 -4.42 -13.39 -1.76
C ILE A 46 -3.44 -14.41 -1.18
N VAL A 47 -2.20 -14.03 -0.86
CA VAL A 47 -1.21 -14.94 -0.28
C VAL A 47 -1.74 -15.57 1.02
N ASP A 48 -2.21 -14.75 1.95
CA ASP A 48 -2.76 -15.28 3.20
C ASP A 48 -4.19 -15.80 3.04
N LYS A 49 -5.00 -15.23 2.15
CA LYS A 49 -6.32 -15.77 1.83
C LYS A 49 -6.24 -17.22 1.36
N TRP A 50 -5.31 -17.53 0.44
CA TRP A 50 -5.05 -18.90 0.00
C TRP A 50 -4.60 -19.79 1.16
N ARG A 51 -3.66 -19.33 1.98
CA ARG A 51 -3.17 -20.09 3.15
C ARG A 51 -4.29 -20.39 4.15
N TRP A 52 -5.14 -19.41 4.43
CA TRP A 52 -6.28 -19.61 5.34
C TRP A 52 -7.27 -20.62 4.81
N GLN A 53 -7.54 -20.65 3.51
CA GLN A 53 -8.38 -21.68 2.89
C GLN A 53 -7.75 -23.08 3.01
N VAL A 54 -6.44 -23.19 2.83
CA VAL A 54 -5.69 -24.43 3.02
C VAL A 54 -5.73 -24.87 4.49
N PHE A 55 -5.42 -23.99 5.42
CA PHE A 55 -5.40 -24.31 6.86
C PHE A 55 -6.79 -24.64 7.41
N ALA A 56 -7.83 -24.06 6.86
CA ALA A 56 -9.22 -24.35 7.21
C ALA A 56 -9.76 -25.63 6.54
N GLY A 57 -8.95 -26.32 5.73
CA GLY A 57 -9.38 -27.51 4.98
C GLY A 57 -10.38 -27.25 3.86
N GLN A 58 -10.52 -25.97 3.45
CA GLN A 58 -11.43 -25.57 2.37
C GLN A 58 -10.87 -25.86 0.97
N THR A 59 -9.56 -26.07 0.87
CA THR A 59 -8.85 -26.41 -0.37
C THR A 59 -8.10 -27.72 -0.15
N ALA A 60 -8.44 -28.74 -0.91
CA ALA A 60 -7.76 -30.04 -0.84
C ALA A 60 -6.35 -29.96 -1.46
N PRO A 61 -5.41 -30.84 -1.07
CA PRO A 61 -4.04 -30.82 -1.63
C PRO A 61 -3.98 -30.90 -3.16
N ALA A 62 -4.89 -31.64 -3.78
CA ALA A 62 -4.97 -31.75 -5.24
C ALA A 62 -5.35 -30.42 -5.92
N ASP A 63 -5.99 -29.52 -5.18
CA ASP A 63 -6.54 -28.25 -5.70
C ASP A 63 -5.70 -27.03 -5.30
N TYR A 64 -4.56 -27.20 -4.61
CA TYR A 64 -3.75 -26.09 -4.14
C TYR A 64 -3.33 -25.13 -5.24
N ASN A 65 -2.92 -25.67 -6.39
CA ASN A 65 -2.44 -24.83 -7.49
C ASN A 65 -3.59 -24.17 -8.27
N SER A 66 -4.69 -24.87 -8.51
CA SER A 66 -5.88 -24.30 -9.18
C SER A 66 -6.50 -23.19 -8.34
N ALA A 67 -6.71 -23.41 -7.04
CA ALA A 67 -7.23 -22.40 -6.12
C ALA A 67 -6.33 -21.15 -6.04
N TRP A 68 -5.01 -21.31 -6.13
CA TRP A 68 -4.09 -20.17 -6.23
C TRP A 68 -4.37 -19.34 -7.48
N TRP A 69 -4.47 -19.96 -8.66
CA TRP A 69 -4.71 -19.24 -9.91
C TRP A 69 -6.11 -18.65 -9.99
N GLU A 70 -7.12 -19.28 -9.40
CA GLU A 70 -8.46 -18.70 -9.25
C GLU A 70 -8.40 -17.37 -8.46
N LEU A 71 -7.67 -17.35 -7.34
CA LEU A 71 -7.48 -16.12 -6.57
C LEU A 71 -6.69 -15.06 -7.35
N ARG A 72 -5.64 -15.47 -8.08
CA ARG A 72 -4.86 -14.58 -8.94
C ARG A 72 -5.74 -13.93 -10.02
N THR A 73 -6.53 -14.72 -10.71
CA THR A 73 -7.47 -14.25 -11.72
C THR A 73 -8.52 -13.33 -11.11
N LYS A 74 -9.13 -13.77 -10.02
CA LYS A 74 -10.22 -13.01 -9.38
C LYS A 74 -9.80 -11.64 -8.82
N TYR A 75 -8.66 -11.58 -8.14
CA TYR A 75 -8.26 -10.37 -7.40
C TYR A 75 -7.20 -9.51 -8.11
N GLN A 76 -6.41 -10.10 -8.99
CA GLN A 76 -5.37 -9.39 -9.73
C GLN A 76 -5.64 -9.27 -11.24
N GLY A 77 -6.62 -10.01 -11.78
CA GLY A 77 -6.82 -10.11 -13.23
C GLY A 77 -5.68 -10.82 -13.97
N ILE A 78 -4.92 -11.67 -13.27
CA ILE A 78 -3.73 -12.36 -13.82
C ILE A 78 -4.04 -13.84 -13.97
N ALA A 79 -4.05 -14.33 -15.20
CA ALA A 79 -4.16 -15.76 -15.52
C ALA A 79 -2.80 -16.46 -15.47
N SER A 80 -2.82 -17.78 -15.37
CA SER A 80 -1.62 -18.61 -15.55
C SER A 80 -1.00 -18.36 -16.95
N PRO A 81 0.32 -18.25 -17.05
CA PRO A 81 1.00 -18.03 -18.35
C PRO A 81 0.89 -19.21 -19.31
N GLY A 82 0.35 -20.33 -18.87
CA GLY A 82 0.14 -21.53 -19.67
C GLY A 82 -0.43 -22.68 -18.86
N PRO A 83 -0.69 -23.84 -19.49
CA PRO A 83 -1.14 -25.05 -18.79
C PRO A 83 -0.16 -25.41 -17.67
N ARG A 84 -0.71 -25.80 -16.52
CA ARG A 84 0.09 -26.23 -15.36
C ARG A 84 -0.03 -27.74 -15.17
N PRO A 85 1.09 -28.45 -14.97
CA PRO A 85 1.03 -29.88 -14.71
C PRO A 85 0.30 -30.17 -13.38
N PRO A 86 -0.24 -31.38 -13.21
CA PRO A 86 -1.02 -31.73 -12.02
C PRO A 86 -0.27 -31.65 -10.70
N ASP A 87 1.04 -31.78 -10.74
CA ASP A 87 1.96 -31.68 -9.59
C ASP A 87 2.55 -30.28 -9.39
N ALA A 88 2.13 -29.28 -10.17
CA ALA A 88 2.59 -27.91 -10.00
C ALA A 88 2.17 -27.34 -8.65
N PHE A 89 3.09 -26.60 -8.02
CA PHE A 89 2.85 -25.89 -6.78
C PHE A 89 3.39 -24.46 -6.87
N ASP A 90 2.73 -23.64 -7.69
CA ASP A 90 3.13 -22.25 -7.95
C ASP A 90 3.12 -21.36 -6.70
N PRO A 91 2.16 -21.52 -5.72
CA PRO A 91 2.22 -20.77 -4.47
C PRO A 91 3.54 -20.94 -3.73
N GLY A 92 4.17 -22.11 -3.82
CA GLY A 92 5.45 -22.42 -3.17
C GLY A 92 6.64 -21.60 -3.68
N ALA A 93 6.54 -20.99 -4.85
CA ALA A 93 7.55 -20.04 -5.35
C ALA A 93 7.66 -18.78 -4.50
N LYS A 94 6.64 -18.48 -3.68
CA LYS A 94 6.70 -17.39 -2.71
C LYS A 94 7.35 -17.87 -1.41
N ALA A 95 8.54 -17.38 -1.10
CA ALA A 95 9.32 -17.75 0.08
C ALA A 95 8.52 -17.70 1.39
N HIS A 96 7.60 -16.74 1.54
CA HIS A 96 6.73 -16.61 2.71
C HIS A 96 5.76 -17.78 2.88
N ILE A 97 5.31 -18.38 1.79
CA ILE A 97 4.47 -19.59 1.84
C ILE A 97 5.31 -20.79 2.29
N ALA A 98 6.45 -21.02 1.65
CA ALA A 98 7.35 -22.10 1.99
C ALA A 98 7.93 -21.96 3.41
N GLY A 99 8.24 -20.72 3.83
CA GLY A 99 8.76 -20.40 5.16
C GLY A 99 7.70 -20.25 6.25
N SER A 100 6.42 -20.43 5.93
CA SER A 100 5.30 -20.25 6.87
C SER A 100 5.20 -18.84 7.51
N GLU A 101 5.66 -17.80 6.78
CA GLU A 101 5.63 -16.42 7.25
C GLU A 101 4.31 -15.72 6.88
N PRO A 102 3.62 -15.04 7.82
CA PRO A 102 2.41 -14.28 7.52
C PRO A 102 2.68 -13.15 6.50
N TYR A 103 1.73 -12.93 5.58
CA TYR A 103 1.90 -11.97 4.49
C TYR A 103 0.94 -10.79 4.53
N MET A 104 -0.22 -10.93 5.18
CA MET A 104 -1.24 -9.87 5.31
C MET A 104 -0.67 -8.59 5.92
N ARG A 105 0.38 -8.70 6.73
CA ARG A 105 1.08 -7.54 7.32
C ARG A 105 1.56 -6.53 6.29
N TYR A 106 1.94 -6.96 5.08
CA TYR A 106 2.38 -6.06 4.01
C TYR A 106 1.22 -5.30 3.39
N PHE A 107 0.06 -5.94 3.23
CA PHE A 107 -1.17 -5.28 2.82
C PHE A 107 -1.57 -4.18 3.82
N LEU A 108 -1.62 -4.52 5.11
CA LEU A 108 -1.94 -3.58 6.18
C LEU A 108 -0.92 -2.45 6.29
N ALA A 109 0.37 -2.75 6.14
CA ALA A 109 1.44 -1.76 6.21
C ALA A 109 1.30 -0.68 5.11
N ILE A 110 0.87 -1.04 3.90
CA ILE A 110 0.59 -0.07 2.85
C ILE A 110 -0.59 0.82 3.25
N MET A 111 -1.68 0.26 3.78
CA MET A 111 -2.83 1.04 4.25
C MET A 111 -2.40 2.05 5.33
N TYR A 112 -1.71 1.58 6.36
CA TYR A 112 -1.22 2.44 7.43
C TYR A 112 -0.21 3.49 6.95
N GLN A 113 0.62 3.18 5.96
CA GLN A 113 1.56 4.13 5.39
C GLN A 113 0.87 5.42 4.93
N PHE A 114 -0.24 5.29 4.19
CA PHE A 114 -1.00 6.43 3.71
C PHE A 114 -1.80 7.12 4.82
N GLN A 115 -2.38 6.35 5.74
CA GLN A 115 -3.12 6.89 6.87
C GLN A 115 -2.21 7.72 7.79
N PHE A 116 -1.03 7.22 8.13
CA PHE A 116 -0.04 7.97 8.88
C PHE A 116 0.43 9.23 8.15
N HIS A 117 0.66 9.12 6.84
CA HIS A 117 1.09 10.28 6.05
C HIS A 117 0.02 11.37 6.03
N ARG A 118 -1.24 11.01 5.75
CA ARG A 118 -2.37 11.94 5.78
C ARG A 118 -2.52 12.61 7.14
N ALA A 119 -2.43 11.84 8.22
CA ALA A 119 -2.51 12.38 9.58
C ALA A 119 -1.35 13.36 9.87
N ALA A 120 -0.13 13.03 9.47
CA ALA A 120 1.02 13.91 9.63
C ALA A 120 0.85 15.24 8.87
N CYS A 121 0.37 15.17 7.64
CA CYS A 121 0.09 16.36 6.83
C CYS A 121 -1.03 17.21 7.44
N ARG A 122 -2.07 16.58 7.97
CA ARG A 122 -3.15 17.25 8.70
C ARG A 122 -2.65 18.01 9.95
N VAL A 123 -1.73 17.41 10.71
CA VAL A 123 -1.08 18.06 11.87
C VAL A 123 -0.34 19.34 11.47
N MET A 124 0.19 19.38 10.25
CA MET A 124 0.88 20.57 9.70
C MET A 124 -0.10 21.62 9.15
N GLY A 125 -1.39 21.34 9.07
CA GLY A 125 -2.34 22.20 8.37
C GLY A 125 -2.18 22.20 6.85
N TRP A 126 -1.61 21.12 6.29
CA TRP A 126 -1.40 21.00 4.84
C TRP A 126 -2.72 20.96 4.06
N GLN A 127 -2.85 21.77 3.01
CA GLN A 127 -4.06 21.90 2.19
C GLN A 127 -3.88 21.47 0.72
N ASP A 128 -2.63 21.33 0.28
CA ASP A 128 -2.31 20.92 -1.09
C ASP A 128 -2.37 19.39 -1.24
N PRO A 129 -2.21 18.84 -2.46
CA PRO A 129 -2.21 17.39 -2.69
C PRO A 129 -1.24 16.63 -1.78
N LEU A 130 -1.69 15.51 -1.20
CA LEU A 130 -0.95 14.75 -0.19
C LEU A 130 0.41 14.23 -0.67
N HIS A 131 0.53 13.85 -1.93
CA HIS A 131 1.79 13.38 -2.50
C HIS A 131 2.90 14.43 -2.54
N ARG A 132 2.55 15.72 -2.39
CA ARG A 132 3.52 16.84 -2.29
C ARG A 132 3.86 17.21 -0.84
N CYS A 133 3.16 16.63 0.14
CA CYS A 133 3.34 16.95 1.55
C CYS A 133 4.67 16.40 2.08
N SER A 134 5.59 17.29 2.45
CA SER A 134 6.81 16.94 3.18
C SER A 134 6.67 17.28 4.65
N ILE A 135 6.83 16.30 5.53
CA ILE A 135 6.81 16.48 6.99
C ILE A 135 8.19 16.85 7.55
N ALA A 136 9.18 16.97 6.70
CA ALA A 136 10.56 17.19 7.10
C ALA A 136 10.74 18.48 7.90
N GLY A 137 11.27 18.35 9.11
CA GLY A 137 11.53 19.48 10.02
C GLY A 137 10.32 19.93 10.84
N ASN A 138 9.15 19.30 10.69
CA ASN A 138 7.99 19.63 11.52
C ASN A 138 8.12 18.98 12.91
N ARG A 139 8.32 19.82 13.93
CA ARG A 139 8.56 19.35 15.33
C ARG A 139 7.34 18.71 15.94
N GLU A 140 6.14 19.19 15.65
CA GLU A 140 4.90 18.63 16.22
C GLU A 140 4.60 17.24 15.66
N VAL A 141 4.78 17.02 14.35
CA VAL A 141 4.71 15.68 13.75
C VAL A 141 5.75 14.77 14.41
N GLY A 142 6.98 15.24 14.57
CA GLY A 142 8.05 14.49 15.23
C GLY A 142 7.71 14.11 16.67
N ARG A 143 7.15 15.03 17.46
CA ARG A 143 6.72 14.80 18.85
C ARG A 143 5.65 13.72 18.92
N ARG A 144 4.58 13.82 18.15
CA ARG A 144 3.51 12.80 18.11
C ARG A 144 4.02 11.44 17.65
N PHE A 145 4.91 11.42 16.68
CA PHE A 145 5.53 10.17 16.21
C PHE A 145 6.35 9.51 17.34
N GLN A 146 7.15 10.29 18.07
CA GLN A 146 7.88 9.79 19.24
C GLN A 146 6.97 9.29 20.35
N GLU A 147 5.85 9.95 20.61
CA GLU A 147 4.87 9.50 21.61
C GLU A 147 4.30 8.13 21.24
N MET A 148 3.91 7.94 19.99
CA MET A 148 3.48 6.63 19.50
C MET A 148 4.59 5.57 19.66
N LEU A 149 5.83 5.88 19.23
CA LEU A 149 6.94 4.93 19.31
C LEU A 149 7.30 4.54 20.75
N ARG A 150 7.16 5.45 21.72
CA ARG A 150 7.41 5.18 23.15
C ARG A 150 6.45 4.15 23.74
N LEU A 151 5.29 3.92 23.12
CA LEU A 151 4.37 2.87 23.55
C LEU A 151 4.98 1.47 23.34
N GLY A 152 5.83 1.31 22.32
CA GLY A 152 6.36 0.00 21.94
C GLY A 152 5.24 -1.02 21.78
N ALA A 153 5.38 -2.18 22.44
CA ALA A 153 4.36 -3.23 22.47
C ALA A 153 3.48 -3.18 23.76
N SER A 154 3.55 -2.10 24.56
CA SER A 154 2.83 -2.00 25.83
C SER A 154 1.32 -1.74 25.67
N LYS A 155 0.89 -1.34 24.49
CA LYS A 155 -0.51 -1.03 24.16
C LYS A 155 -0.97 -1.75 22.91
N PRO A 156 -2.28 -2.09 22.80
CA PRO A 156 -2.86 -2.59 21.57
C PRO A 156 -2.67 -1.61 20.39
N TRP A 157 -2.55 -2.13 19.17
CA TRP A 157 -2.31 -1.31 17.98
C TRP A 157 -3.33 -0.17 17.75
N PRO A 158 -4.65 -0.28 18.10
CA PRO A 158 -5.58 0.83 17.93
C PRO A 158 -5.23 2.04 18.81
N GLU A 159 -4.64 1.81 19.99
CA GLU A 159 -4.18 2.89 20.86
C GLU A 159 -2.92 3.56 20.32
N ALA A 160 -1.99 2.77 19.80
CA ALA A 160 -0.79 3.30 19.14
C ALA A 160 -1.17 4.12 17.89
N LEU A 161 -2.10 3.62 17.06
CA LEU A 161 -2.62 4.35 15.91
C LEU A 161 -3.25 5.68 16.34
N ALA A 162 -4.13 5.65 17.36
CA ALA A 162 -4.82 6.84 17.85
C ALA A 162 -3.86 7.88 18.44
N THR A 163 -2.77 7.46 19.09
CA THR A 163 -1.77 8.38 19.65
C THR A 163 -1.16 9.29 18.56
N PHE A 164 -0.97 8.78 17.35
CA PHE A 164 -0.42 9.57 16.25
C PHE A 164 -1.48 10.20 15.37
N THR A 165 -2.50 9.42 14.95
CA THR A 165 -3.48 9.83 13.94
C THR A 165 -4.75 10.44 14.51
N GLY A 166 -5.10 10.13 15.76
CA GLY A 166 -6.40 10.40 16.36
C GLY A 166 -7.47 9.37 15.98
N GLU A 167 -7.16 8.40 15.13
CA GLU A 167 -8.07 7.37 14.62
C GLU A 167 -7.71 6.01 15.24
N ARG A 168 -8.71 5.16 15.54
CA ARG A 168 -8.49 3.85 16.16
C ARG A 168 -8.61 2.69 15.17
N ASP A 169 -9.15 2.95 14.00
CA ASP A 169 -9.43 1.95 12.97
C ASP A 169 -8.61 2.20 11.70
N LEU A 170 -8.41 1.15 10.94
CA LEU A 170 -7.78 1.24 9.62
C LEU A 170 -8.69 2.02 8.67
N ASP A 171 -8.15 3.07 8.05
CA ASP A 171 -8.87 3.89 7.08
C ASP A 171 -8.21 3.85 5.70
N ALA A 172 -8.83 3.10 4.79
CA ALA A 172 -8.38 2.98 3.41
C ALA A 172 -8.61 4.26 2.57
N SER A 173 -9.46 5.20 3.01
CA SER A 173 -9.72 6.45 2.28
C SER A 173 -8.45 7.29 2.12
N ALA A 174 -7.48 7.14 3.02
CA ALA A 174 -6.20 7.83 2.91
C ALA A 174 -5.43 7.50 1.61
N ILE A 175 -5.59 6.28 1.09
CA ILE A 175 -5.02 5.91 -0.22
C ILE A 175 -5.74 6.67 -1.33
N ALA A 176 -7.08 6.68 -1.31
CA ALA A 176 -7.88 7.40 -2.29
C ALA A 176 -7.53 8.90 -2.32
N ASP A 177 -7.39 9.52 -1.15
CA ASP A 177 -7.01 10.93 -1.01
C ASP A 177 -5.63 11.20 -1.64
N ASN A 178 -4.65 10.32 -1.41
CA ASN A 178 -3.31 10.50 -1.97
C ASN A 178 -3.28 10.38 -3.50
N PHE A 179 -4.09 9.48 -4.06
CA PHE A 179 -4.15 9.21 -5.50
C PHE A 179 -5.29 9.96 -6.22
N ALA A 180 -6.01 10.86 -5.54
CA ALA A 180 -7.13 11.59 -6.13
C ALA A 180 -6.76 12.33 -7.44
N PRO A 181 -5.59 13.01 -7.57
CA PRO A 181 -5.22 13.64 -8.84
C PRO A 181 -5.04 12.63 -9.97
N LEU A 182 -4.42 11.48 -9.71
CA LEU A 182 -4.26 10.41 -10.69
C LEU A 182 -5.60 9.80 -11.08
N ALA A 183 -6.46 9.51 -10.11
CA ALA A 183 -7.80 8.96 -10.38
C ALA A 183 -8.61 9.90 -11.28
N GLY A 184 -8.60 11.20 -10.99
CA GLY A 184 -9.27 12.20 -11.81
C GLY A 184 -8.71 12.30 -13.25
N TRP A 185 -7.39 12.14 -13.40
CA TRP A 185 -6.75 12.09 -14.71
C TRP A 185 -7.12 10.82 -15.48
N LEU A 186 -7.05 9.63 -14.84
CA LEU A 186 -7.43 8.36 -15.45
C LEU A 186 -8.89 8.33 -15.92
N ILE A 187 -9.83 8.85 -15.12
CA ILE A 187 -11.23 8.96 -15.51
C ILE A 187 -11.38 9.77 -16.81
N LYS A 188 -10.61 10.85 -16.95
CA LYS A 188 -10.65 11.66 -18.17
C LYS A 188 -10.05 10.94 -19.38
N GLN A 189 -8.92 10.25 -19.19
CA GLN A 189 -8.24 9.53 -20.28
C GLN A 189 -9.06 8.33 -20.78
N ASN A 190 -9.68 7.59 -19.87
CA ASN A 190 -10.39 6.36 -20.19
C ASN A 190 -11.89 6.58 -20.49
N ARG A 191 -12.31 7.81 -20.74
CA ARG A 191 -13.73 8.16 -20.90
C ARG A 191 -14.43 7.39 -22.03
N ASN A 192 -13.69 7.00 -23.07
CA ASN A 192 -14.18 6.29 -24.25
C ASN A 192 -13.63 4.86 -24.35
N GLU A 193 -12.93 4.39 -23.30
CA GLU A 193 -12.34 3.06 -23.30
C GLU A 193 -13.25 2.08 -22.55
N SER A 194 -13.40 0.90 -23.09
CA SER A 194 -14.07 -0.23 -22.46
C SER A 194 -12.99 -1.05 -21.73
N CYS A 195 -12.97 -0.98 -20.41
CA CYS A 195 -12.17 -1.92 -19.63
C CYS A 195 -12.87 -3.28 -19.66
N GLY A 196 -12.22 -4.28 -20.29
CA GLY A 196 -12.69 -5.66 -20.35
C GLY A 196 -12.69 -6.38 -18.98
#